data_4705fb49e9739f5a7346d60c9270122b
#
_entry.id   4705fb49e9739f5a7346d60c9270122b
#
_cell.length_a   1.000
_cell.length_b   1.000
_cell.length_c   1.000
_cell.angle_alpha   90.00
_cell.angle_beta   90.00
_cell.angle_gamma   90.00
#
_symmetry.space_group_name_H-M   'P 1'
#
loop_
_entity.id
_entity.type
_entity.pdbx_description
1 polymer ?
#
loop_
_entity_poly.entity_id
_entity_poly.type
_entity_poly.pdbx_seq_one_letter_code
_entity_poly.pdbx_strand_id
1 'polypeptide(L)'
;VPHTSTTSAGNTANTPSRRTVLAATAGVTAALTIGQTTAHADDDKSLRTLISRMTLEEKVGQLFVSRVYGHSATAPDQADIDANLKELGVRTAAELLAKYRLGGIIYFTWAHNTRTPHQIADLSNGIQKASLDLPRGLPVLISTDQEHGIVARVGRPATLFPGAMAVGAGGSRADARTLGRIAGEELRAMGIRQDYSPVADVNVNPANPVIGVRSFGADPDAVAGLVAAEVAGYQRAKVAATAKHFPGHGDTEVDSHYGFPVIEHTREQWGTLDAPPFRAAVRAGIDSIMTAHIMVPALDPSGDPATLSRPILTGILREELGYDGVVVTDSLGMQGVRTKYGDDRVPVLALKAGVDQLLNPPKLDVAWNAVLKAVQDGELTEERLDESILRVLRLKAGLGLFEEPYVSARCVDRTVGTKSHLAAADRIAERTTTLLVNEGGLLPLSRREHPKLLVVGADPASPSGTTGPPTGVLATALTELGFTATALSTGTAPSPATVDRAVAAAGDADAVVVGTYNVTATSSQKTLVERLLATGIPVVAVAVRNPYDVAQLPGVRGYLASYSWTDVELRAAARVIAGTVRPRGKLPVPVQRADDPARVLYPLGHGLSY
;
A
#
# COMPACT_ATOMS: atom_id res chain seq x y z
N VAL A 1 3.49 -69.00 55.37
CA VAL A 1 2.20 -68.93 56.05
C VAL A 1 2.14 -67.66 56.90
N PRO A 2 1.15 -66.75 56.87
CA PRO A 2 -0.18 -66.80 56.28
C PRO A 2 -0.48 -65.63 55.35
N HIS A 3 -1.61 -65.82 54.68
CA HIS A 3 -2.33 -64.89 53.82
C HIS A 3 -2.75 -63.57 54.49
N THR A 4 -2.70 -62.47 53.73
CA THR A 4 -3.61 -61.34 53.91
C THR A 4 -4.10 -60.83 52.53
N SER A 5 -5.37 -60.85 52.35
CA SER A 5 -6.17 -60.31 51.25
C SER A 5 -6.19 -58.77 51.30
N THR A 6 -5.98 -58.10 50.17
CA THR A 6 -6.29 -56.69 50.00
C THR A 6 -7.33 -56.51 48.89
N THR A 7 -8.49 -56.00 49.29
CA THR A 7 -9.59 -55.61 48.45
C THR A 7 -9.26 -54.39 47.56
N SER A 8 -9.49 -54.54 46.27
CA SER A 8 -9.44 -53.48 45.26
C SER A 8 -10.71 -52.61 45.35
N ALA A 9 -10.52 -51.31 45.61
CA ALA A 9 -11.57 -50.31 45.47
C ALA A 9 -11.53 -49.72 44.04
N GLY A 10 -12.57 -49.99 43.28
CA GLY A 10 -12.75 -49.45 41.95
C GLY A 10 -13.05 -47.95 41.96
N ASN A 11 -12.23 -47.19 41.28
CA ASN A 11 -12.46 -45.77 41.06
C ASN A 11 -13.25 -45.59 39.74
N THR A 12 -14.55 -45.33 39.82
CA THR A 12 -15.40 -44.99 38.67
C THR A 12 -15.22 -43.50 38.35
N ALA A 13 -14.44 -43.21 37.34
CA ALA A 13 -14.35 -41.89 36.77
C ALA A 13 -15.71 -41.56 36.05
N ASN A 14 -16.42 -40.59 36.60
CA ASN A 14 -17.64 -40.04 36.02
C ASN A 14 -17.25 -39.16 34.82
N THR A 15 -17.43 -39.65 33.60
CA THR A 15 -17.33 -38.87 32.36
C THR A 15 -18.63 -38.04 32.19
N PRO A 16 -18.56 -36.71 32.08
CA PRO A 16 -19.75 -35.88 31.89
C PRO A 16 -20.42 -36.18 30.53
N SER A 17 -21.75 -36.27 30.53
CA SER A 17 -22.54 -36.53 29.34
C SER A 17 -22.37 -35.43 28.27
N ARG A 18 -22.52 -35.78 26.97
CA ARG A 18 -22.43 -34.84 25.83
C ARG A 18 -23.32 -33.58 25.99
N ARG A 19 -24.40 -33.66 26.76
CA ARG A 19 -25.26 -32.49 27.05
C ARG A 19 -24.64 -31.50 28.02
N THR A 20 -23.80 -31.94 28.96
CA THR A 20 -23.12 -31.05 29.93
C THR A 20 -21.96 -30.32 29.27
N VAL A 21 -21.26 -30.93 28.30
CA VAL A 21 -20.18 -30.29 27.55
C VAL A 21 -20.72 -29.20 26.61
N LEU A 22 -21.90 -29.42 25.97
CA LEU A 22 -22.55 -28.40 25.13
C LEU A 22 -23.07 -27.20 25.94
N ALA A 23 -23.56 -27.41 27.16
CA ALA A 23 -24.02 -26.33 28.05
C ALA A 23 -22.82 -25.49 28.57
N ALA A 24 -21.69 -26.13 28.87
CA ALA A 24 -20.48 -25.41 29.31
C ALA A 24 -19.83 -24.59 28.20
N THR A 25 -19.80 -25.10 26.95
CA THR A 25 -19.29 -24.33 25.78
C THR A 25 -20.22 -23.18 25.40
N ALA A 26 -21.53 -23.34 25.48
CA ALA A 26 -22.46 -22.24 25.21
C ALA A 26 -22.42 -21.15 26.30
N GLY A 27 -22.19 -21.52 27.57
CA GLY A 27 -22.05 -20.57 28.67
C GLY A 27 -20.78 -19.75 28.60
N VAL A 28 -19.65 -20.34 28.19
CA VAL A 28 -18.37 -19.64 28.04
C VAL A 28 -18.38 -18.71 26.81
N THR A 29 -19.01 -19.11 25.70
CA THR A 29 -19.14 -18.25 24.52
C THR A 29 -20.11 -17.07 24.77
N ALA A 30 -21.20 -17.28 25.50
CA ALA A 30 -22.12 -16.21 25.87
C ALA A 30 -21.50 -15.24 26.90
N ALA A 31 -20.72 -15.72 27.86
CA ALA A 31 -20.02 -14.86 28.82
C ALA A 31 -18.90 -14.05 28.19
N LEU A 32 -18.17 -14.60 27.20
CA LEU A 32 -17.14 -13.86 26.44
C LEU A 32 -17.78 -12.79 25.52
N THR A 33 -18.90 -13.07 24.87
CA THR A 33 -19.60 -12.08 24.04
C THR A 33 -20.28 -11.00 24.87
N ILE A 34 -20.84 -11.31 26.03
CA ILE A 34 -21.42 -10.30 26.94
C ILE A 34 -20.30 -9.44 27.57
N GLY A 35 -19.14 -9.99 27.91
CA GLY A 35 -18.01 -9.24 28.44
C GLY A 35 -17.40 -8.28 27.41
N GLN A 36 -17.30 -8.68 26.14
CA GLN A 36 -16.81 -7.80 25.07
C GLN A 36 -17.81 -6.69 24.72
N THR A 37 -19.10 -6.97 24.69
CA THR A 37 -20.12 -5.94 24.41
C THR A 37 -20.25 -4.90 25.52
N THR A 38 -20.05 -5.27 26.78
CA THR A 38 -20.06 -4.30 27.90
C THR A 38 -18.80 -3.43 27.94
N ALA A 39 -17.61 -3.99 27.66
CA ALA A 39 -16.38 -3.22 27.57
C ALA A 39 -16.43 -2.16 26.45
N HIS A 40 -16.88 -2.54 25.25
CA HIS A 40 -17.06 -1.59 24.16
C HIS A 40 -18.11 -0.50 24.44
N ALA A 41 -19.18 -0.82 25.15
CA ALA A 41 -20.20 0.16 25.52
C ALA A 41 -19.70 1.19 26.53
N ASP A 42 -18.86 0.78 27.48
CA ASP A 42 -18.25 1.67 28.47
C ASP A 42 -17.17 2.55 27.83
N ASP A 43 -16.38 2.01 26.90
CA ASP A 43 -15.41 2.76 26.10
C ASP A 43 -16.12 3.83 25.26
N ASP A 44 -17.19 3.47 24.55
CA ASP A 44 -18.00 4.40 23.77
C ASP A 44 -18.59 5.54 24.60
N LYS A 45 -19.09 5.25 25.80
CA LYS A 45 -19.61 6.27 26.72
C LYS A 45 -18.52 7.26 27.14
N SER A 46 -17.31 6.76 27.39
CA SER A 46 -16.15 7.58 27.74
C SER A 46 -15.74 8.47 26.57
N LEU A 47 -15.69 7.94 25.35
CA LEU A 47 -15.37 8.69 24.13
C LEU A 47 -16.44 9.76 23.82
N ARG A 48 -17.74 9.43 23.94
CA ARG A 48 -18.83 10.42 23.79
C ARG A 48 -18.76 11.52 24.83
N THR A 49 -18.38 11.20 26.07
CA THR A 49 -18.16 12.21 27.12
C THR A 49 -16.97 13.10 26.78
N LEU A 50 -15.92 12.57 26.18
CA LEU A 50 -14.79 13.35 25.70
C LEU A 50 -15.23 14.31 24.57
N ILE A 51 -15.97 13.81 23.58
CA ILE A 51 -16.50 14.58 22.44
C ILE A 51 -17.40 15.74 22.93
N SER A 52 -18.28 15.49 23.89
CA SER A 52 -19.20 16.52 24.41
C SER A 52 -18.51 17.69 25.12
N ARG A 53 -17.22 17.55 25.47
CA ARG A 53 -16.39 18.60 26.10
C ARG A 53 -15.52 19.35 25.09
N MET A 54 -15.49 18.92 23.84
CA MET A 54 -14.71 19.57 22.78
C MET A 54 -15.40 20.85 22.30
N THR A 55 -14.60 21.88 21.99
CA THR A 55 -15.12 23.05 21.26
C THR A 55 -15.38 22.66 19.79
N LEU A 56 -16.13 23.47 19.08
CA LEU A 56 -16.42 23.24 17.68
C LEU A 56 -15.12 23.20 16.83
N GLU A 57 -14.17 24.10 17.15
CA GLU A 57 -12.86 24.13 16.49
C GLU A 57 -12.05 22.86 16.74
N GLU A 58 -12.10 22.31 17.95
CA GLU A 58 -11.45 21.04 18.28
C GLU A 58 -12.12 19.88 17.52
N LYS A 59 -13.46 19.87 17.44
CA LYS A 59 -14.22 18.88 16.65
C LYS A 59 -13.83 18.92 15.18
N VAL A 60 -13.83 20.11 14.58
CA VAL A 60 -13.42 20.29 13.16
C VAL A 60 -12.00 19.79 12.95
N GLY A 61 -11.07 20.15 13.83
CA GLY A 61 -9.67 19.75 13.72
C GLY A 61 -9.47 18.23 13.70
N GLN A 62 -10.26 17.46 14.48
CA GLN A 62 -10.14 16.01 14.54
C GLN A 62 -10.49 15.31 13.23
N LEU A 63 -11.20 15.97 12.33
CA LEU A 63 -11.56 15.41 11.01
C LEU A 63 -10.45 15.57 9.98
N PHE A 64 -9.41 16.36 10.23
CA PHE A 64 -8.34 16.62 9.26
C PHE A 64 -7.09 15.79 9.52
N VAL A 65 -6.54 15.24 8.43
CA VAL A 65 -5.20 14.65 8.36
C VAL A 65 -4.37 15.50 7.39
N SER A 66 -3.38 16.23 7.90
CA SER A 66 -2.58 17.16 7.10
C SER A 66 -1.13 16.70 6.98
N ARG A 67 -0.47 17.13 5.90
CA ARG A 67 0.99 17.10 5.83
C ARG A 67 1.61 18.21 6.68
N VAL A 68 2.90 18.07 6.96
CA VAL A 68 3.77 19.11 7.50
C VAL A 68 5.19 18.85 6.99
N TYR A 69 5.96 19.89 6.69
CA TYR A 69 7.34 19.76 6.27
C TYR A 69 8.28 19.67 7.48
N GLY A 70 9.28 18.81 7.36
CA GLY A 70 10.41 18.75 8.28
C GLY A 70 10.53 17.45 9.06
N HIS A 71 11.74 17.23 9.53
CA HIS A 71 12.18 16.05 10.26
C HIS A 71 11.97 16.14 11.79
N SER A 72 11.53 17.31 12.28
CA SER A 72 11.33 17.61 13.70
C SER A 72 10.01 18.35 13.93
N ALA A 73 9.32 18.03 15.02
CA ALA A 73 8.04 18.65 15.36
C ALA A 73 8.17 20.14 15.78
N THR A 74 9.35 20.56 16.25
CA THR A 74 9.58 21.90 16.81
C THR A 74 10.75 22.66 16.19
N ALA A 75 11.70 21.94 15.57
CA ALA A 75 12.93 22.52 15.02
C ALA A 75 13.26 21.89 13.64
N PRO A 76 12.40 22.05 12.64
CA PRO A 76 12.73 21.63 11.27
C PRO A 76 13.79 22.55 10.65
N ASP A 77 14.35 22.13 9.51
CA ASP A 77 15.30 22.95 8.75
C ASP A 77 14.63 24.23 8.21
N GLN A 78 15.41 25.28 7.93
CA GLN A 78 14.84 26.57 7.50
C GLN A 78 14.01 26.46 6.22
N ALA A 79 14.43 25.64 5.26
CA ALA A 79 13.65 25.40 4.04
C ALA A 79 12.26 24.77 4.31
N ASP A 80 12.18 23.90 5.30
CA ASP A 80 10.91 23.29 5.76
C ASP A 80 10.05 24.32 6.49
N ILE A 81 10.64 25.21 7.28
CA ILE A 81 9.94 26.35 7.90
C ILE A 81 9.33 27.24 6.83
N ASP A 82 10.09 27.59 5.82
CA ASP A 82 9.64 28.46 4.73
C ASP A 82 8.50 27.80 3.92
N ALA A 83 8.59 26.50 3.66
CA ALA A 83 7.53 25.72 3.03
C ALA A 83 6.25 25.68 3.89
N ASN A 84 6.38 25.41 5.20
CA ASN A 84 5.28 25.40 6.14
C ASN A 84 4.59 26.77 6.24
N LEU A 85 5.35 27.86 6.31
CA LEU A 85 4.81 29.21 6.32
C LEU A 85 4.02 29.51 5.04
N LYS A 86 4.56 29.14 3.90
CA LYS A 86 3.95 29.36 2.59
C LYS A 86 2.64 28.58 2.40
N GLU A 87 2.63 27.31 2.80
CA GLU A 87 1.52 26.40 2.47
C GLU A 87 0.51 26.23 3.61
N LEU A 88 0.97 26.34 4.86
CA LEU A 88 0.15 26.05 6.06
C LEU A 88 -0.01 27.25 6.99
N GLY A 89 0.76 28.33 6.76
CA GLY A 89 0.71 29.55 7.59
C GLY A 89 1.20 29.35 9.02
N VAL A 90 2.09 28.39 9.25
CA VAL A 90 2.74 28.04 10.51
C VAL A 90 4.19 27.64 10.26
N ARG A 91 5.04 27.59 11.30
CA ARG A 91 6.47 27.28 11.14
C ARG A 91 6.77 25.79 11.34
N THR A 92 6.02 25.13 12.24
CA THR A 92 6.34 23.80 12.75
C THR A 92 5.10 22.93 12.91
N ALA A 93 5.29 21.63 13.07
CA ALA A 93 4.19 20.70 13.38
C ALA A 93 3.52 21.05 14.71
N ALA A 94 4.28 21.50 15.71
CA ALA A 94 3.73 21.92 16.99
C ALA A 94 2.80 23.14 16.86
N GLU A 95 3.19 24.14 16.06
CA GLU A 95 2.32 25.29 15.76
C GLU A 95 1.08 24.89 14.95
N LEU A 96 1.23 23.92 14.01
CA LEU A 96 0.12 23.39 13.22
C LEU A 96 -0.94 22.74 14.12
N LEU A 97 -0.51 21.89 15.05
CA LEU A 97 -1.40 21.23 16.00
C LEU A 97 -2.05 22.23 16.98
N ALA A 98 -1.30 23.20 17.45
CA ALA A 98 -1.83 24.26 18.33
C ALA A 98 -2.93 25.09 17.65
N LYS A 99 -2.74 25.39 16.34
CA LYS A 99 -3.67 26.22 15.55
C LYS A 99 -4.92 25.47 15.13
N TYR A 100 -4.79 24.24 14.61
CA TYR A 100 -5.91 23.53 13.95
C TYR A 100 -6.43 22.32 14.72
N ARG A 101 -5.78 21.89 15.81
CA ARG A 101 -6.22 20.72 16.63
C ARG A 101 -6.40 19.43 15.82
N LEU A 102 -5.48 19.15 14.89
CA LEU A 102 -5.61 18.09 13.90
C LEU A 102 -5.77 16.70 14.52
N GLY A 103 -6.63 15.89 13.91
CA GLY A 103 -6.83 14.48 14.25
C GLY A 103 -5.71 13.57 13.77
N GLY A 104 -5.02 13.93 12.66
CA GLY A 104 -3.95 13.15 12.07
C GLY A 104 -2.89 13.98 11.34
N ILE A 105 -1.72 13.34 11.13
CA ILE A 105 -0.63 13.85 10.28
C ILE A 105 -0.17 12.72 9.37
N ILE A 106 -0.04 13.01 8.05
CA ILE A 106 0.54 12.09 7.08
C ILE A 106 1.99 12.43 6.79
N TYR A 107 2.86 11.41 6.74
CA TYR A 107 4.27 11.55 6.40
C TYR A 107 4.53 11.28 4.91
N PHE A 108 5.36 12.14 4.33
CA PHE A 108 5.86 12.03 2.97
C PHE A 108 7.39 12.18 2.93
N THR A 109 8.03 11.46 2.02
CA THR A 109 9.48 11.59 1.79
C THR A 109 9.84 12.99 1.27
N TRP A 110 9.04 13.52 0.32
CA TRP A 110 9.25 14.86 -0.23
C TRP A 110 9.00 16.01 0.77
N ALA A 111 8.28 15.73 1.86
CA ALA A 111 8.12 16.66 2.98
C ALA A 111 9.21 16.48 4.05
N HIS A 112 10.23 15.68 3.79
CA HIS A 112 11.39 15.41 4.65
C HIS A 112 11.05 14.76 5.99
N ASN A 113 9.93 14.03 6.08
CA ASN A 113 9.48 13.40 7.32
C ASN A 113 10.18 12.05 7.58
N THR A 114 10.70 11.38 6.53
CA THR A 114 11.11 9.97 6.58
C THR A 114 12.59 9.77 6.23
N ARG A 115 13.50 10.40 7.00
CA ARG A 115 14.95 10.34 6.75
C ARG A 115 15.59 9.05 7.26
N THR A 116 15.34 8.71 8.53
CA THR A 116 15.81 7.47 9.17
C THR A 116 14.78 6.97 10.17
N PRO A 117 14.77 5.68 10.53
CA PRO A 117 13.81 5.13 11.50
C PRO A 117 13.82 5.84 12.86
N HIS A 118 15.00 6.20 13.39
CA HIS A 118 15.11 6.93 14.66
C HIS A 118 14.57 8.35 14.54
N GLN A 119 14.91 9.05 13.45
CA GLN A 119 14.38 10.39 13.21
C GLN A 119 12.85 10.37 13.07
N ILE A 120 12.27 9.35 12.40
CA ILE A 120 10.82 9.20 12.28
C ILE A 120 10.18 8.99 13.66
N ALA A 121 10.80 8.16 14.51
CA ALA A 121 10.35 7.94 15.88
C ALA A 121 10.40 9.22 16.73
N ASP A 122 11.48 9.99 16.60
CA ASP A 122 11.65 11.27 17.31
C ASP A 122 10.63 12.31 16.83
N LEU A 123 10.39 12.41 15.51
CA LEU A 123 9.35 13.27 14.95
C LEU A 123 7.96 12.85 15.47
N SER A 124 7.66 11.55 15.45
CA SER A 124 6.39 11.02 15.93
C SER A 124 6.16 11.33 17.41
N ASN A 125 7.18 11.11 18.25
CA ASN A 125 7.14 11.46 19.67
C ASN A 125 6.97 12.97 19.90
N GLY A 126 7.67 13.79 19.12
CA GLY A 126 7.54 15.25 19.18
C GLY A 126 6.14 15.74 18.82
N ILE A 127 5.51 15.15 17.79
CA ILE A 127 4.13 15.42 17.39
C ILE A 127 3.16 15.02 18.48
N GLN A 128 3.29 13.80 19.04
CA GLN A 128 2.44 13.35 20.13
C GLN A 128 2.57 14.28 21.35
N LYS A 129 3.81 14.61 21.74
CA LYS A 129 4.05 15.53 22.85
C LYS A 129 3.41 16.90 22.62
N ALA A 130 3.63 17.49 21.45
CA ALA A 130 3.07 18.78 21.10
C ALA A 130 1.54 18.81 21.16
N SER A 131 0.88 17.72 20.73
CA SER A 131 -0.57 17.61 20.80
C SER A 131 -1.08 17.39 22.23
N LEU A 132 -0.46 16.48 22.99
CA LEU A 132 -0.90 16.11 24.34
C LEU A 132 -0.65 17.21 25.38
N ASP A 133 0.33 18.08 25.17
CA ASP A 133 0.59 19.25 26.01
C ASP A 133 -0.47 20.37 25.83
N LEU A 134 -1.32 20.30 24.80
CA LEU A 134 -2.39 21.27 24.59
C LEU A 134 -3.55 21.06 25.59
N PRO A 135 -4.29 22.10 25.96
CA PRO A 135 -5.53 21.93 26.73
C PRO A 135 -6.47 20.94 26.00
N ARG A 136 -6.94 19.91 26.70
CA ARG A 136 -7.71 18.78 26.12
C ARG A 136 -6.99 18.10 24.95
N GLY A 137 -5.65 18.01 25.02
CA GLY A 137 -4.83 17.40 23.98
C GLY A 137 -5.21 15.92 23.75
N LEU A 138 -5.30 15.53 22.47
CA LEU A 138 -5.59 14.19 22.05
C LEU A 138 -4.41 13.61 21.28
N PRO A 139 -4.19 12.28 21.30
CA PRO A 139 -3.15 11.68 20.49
C PRO A 139 -3.46 11.86 19.00
N VAL A 140 -2.40 12.10 18.21
CA VAL A 140 -2.47 12.29 16.76
C VAL A 140 -2.36 10.93 16.06
N LEU A 141 -3.22 10.66 15.09
CA LEU A 141 -3.08 9.49 14.22
C LEU A 141 -2.05 9.79 13.13
N ILE A 142 -0.85 9.21 13.26
CA ILE A 142 0.23 9.38 12.27
C ILE A 142 0.10 8.30 11.22
N SER A 143 0.09 8.71 9.95
CA SER A 143 -0.14 7.85 8.78
C SER A 143 0.94 8.01 7.71
N THR A 144 1.01 7.06 6.77
CA THR A 144 1.85 7.10 5.58
C THR A 144 1.28 6.21 4.48
N ASP A 145 1.87 6.26 3.26
CA ASP A 145 1.64 5.31 2.16
C ASP A 145 2.83 4.36 2.05
N GLN A 146 2.80 3.24 2.72
CA GLN A 146 3.81 2.20 2.62
C GLN A 146 3.26 0.97 1.88
N GLU A 147 2.85 1.16 0.60
CA GLU A 147 2.30 0.10 -0.25
C GLU A 147 3.36 -0.93 -0.65
N HIS A 148 4.65 -0.59 -0.45
CA HIS A 148 5.81 -1.29 -1.02
C HIS A 148 5.86 -1.22 -2.56
N GLY A 149 6.79 -1.94 -3.19
CA GLY A 149 6.97 -1.78 -4.63
C GLY A 149 7.31 -0.33 -4.99
N ILE A 150 6.49 0.26 -5.88
CA ILE A 150 6.74 1.62 -6.40
C ILE A 150 6.24 2.76 -5.48
N VAL A 151 5.49 2.44 -4.44
CA VAL A 151 4.98 3.41 -3.46
C VAL A 151 5.45 3.02 -2.06
N ALA A 152 6.57 3.60 -1.63
CA ALA A 152 7.14 3.41 -0.31
C ALA A 152 7.69 4.75 0.20
N ARG A 153 7.42 5.09 1.46
CA ARG A 153 7.88 6.35 2.08
C ARG A 153 9.03 6.13 3.03
N VAL A 154 9.04 4.99 3.69
CA VAL A 154 10.11 4.59 4.62
C VAL A 154 11.07 3.68 3.87
N GLY A 155 12.31 4.13 3.72
CA GLY A 155 13.38 3.41 3.05
C GLY A 155 14.28 2.65 4.01
N ARG A 156 15.41 2.14 3.48
CA ARG A 156 16.43 1.44 4.27
C ARG A 156 16.86 2.25 5.50
N PRO A 157 17.13 1.58 6.64
CA PRO A 157 17.25 0.14 6.85
C PRO A 157 15.93 -0.60 7.08
N ALA A 158 14.75 0.06 7.00
CA ALA A 158 13.48 -0.63 7.06
C ALA A 158 13.32 -1.68 5.95
N THR A 159 12.52 -2.69 6.22
CA THR A 159 12.32 -3.81 5.29
C THR A 159 11.44 -3.37 4.13
N LEU A 160 12.00 -3.37 2.92
CA LEU A 160 11.24 -3.17 1.69
C LEU A 160 10.78 -4.52 1.14
N PHE A 161 9.49 -4.65 0.89
CA PHE A 161 8.87 -5.84 0.32
C PHE A 161 8.61 -5.68 -1.18
N PRO A 162 8.35 -6.79 -1.90
CA PRO A 162 7.78 -6.73 -3.24
C PRO A 162 6.47 -5.95 -3.27
N GLY A 163 6.18 -5.29 -4.40
CA GLY A 163 4.93 -4.59 -4.62
C GLY A 163 3.72 -5.52 -4.75
N ALA A 164 2.51 -4.95 -4.71
CA ALA A 164 1.28 -5.72 -4.70
C ALA A 164 1.15 -6.68 -5.89
N MET A 165 1.47 -6.25 -7.13
CA MET A 165 1.37 -7.14 -8.30
C MET A 165 2.37 -8.30 -8.23
N ALA A 166 3.55 -8.09 -7.66
CA ALA A 166 4.50 -9.16 -7.41
C ALA A 166 3.95 -10.16 -6.38
N VAL A 167 3.36 -9.69 -5.28
CA VAL A 167 2.69 -10.55 -4.29
C VAL A 167 1.52 -11.30 -4.94
N GLY A 168 0.78 -10.65 -5.83
CA GLY A 168 -0.25 -11.27 -6.68
C GLY A 168 0.30 -12.40 -7.55
N ALA A 169 1.45 -12.18 -8.18
CA ALA A 169 2.14 -13.21 -8.97
C ALA A 169 2.58 -14.42 -8.12
N GLY A 170 2.95 -14.19 -6.87
CA GLY A 170 3.24 -15.23 -5.89
C GLY A 170 2.00 -15.98 -5.40
N GLY A 171 0.82 -15.35 -5.42
CA GLY A 171 -0.49 -15.92 -5.07
C GLY A 171 -0.64 -16.39 -3.61
N SER A 172 0.25 -16.00 -2.71
CA SER A 172 0.33 -16.53 -1.34
C SER A 172 -0.30 -15.58 -0.32
N ARG A 173 -1.48 -15.92 0.19
CA ARG A 173 -2.12 -15.20 1.32
C ARG A 173 -1.26 -15.20 2.59
N ALA A 174 -0.45 -16.24 2.80
CA ALA A 174 0.47 -16.32 3.94
C ALA A 174 1.61 -15.28 3.81
N ASP A 175 2.10 -15.06 2.60
CA ASP A 175 3.13 -14.07 2.30
C ASP A 175 2.55 -12.64 2.42
N ALA A 176 1.35 -12.37 1.90
CA ALA A 176 0.67 -11.09 2.07
C ALA A 176 0.44 -10.77 3.56
N ARG A 177 -0.02 -11.73 4.35
CA ARG A 177 -0.15 -11.56 5.81
C ARG A 177 1.18 -11.30 6.51
N THR A 178 2.24 -11.99 6.08
CA THR A 178 3.59 -11.81 6.65
C THR A 178 4.14 -10.44 6.33
N LEU A 179 3.93 -9.97 5.10
CA LEU A 179 4.27 -8.61 4.63
C LEU A 179 3.57 -7.57 5.52
N GLY A 180 2.24 -7.58 5.57
CA GLY A 180 1.48 -6.61 6.36
C GLY A 180 1.86 -6.62 7.84
N ARG A 181 2.14 -7.81 8.44
CA ARG A 181 2.57 -7.92 9.82
C ARG A 181 3.94 -7.26 10.04
N ILE A 182 4.94 -7.58 9.23
CA ILE A 182 6.30 -7.05 9.40
C ILE A 182 6.32 -5.54 9.09
N ALA A 183 5.68 -5.11 8.00
CA ALA A 183 5.54 -3.69 7.68
C ALA A 183 4.87 -2.93 8.83
N GLY A 184 3.77 -3.44 9.35
CA GLY A 184 3.07 -2.86 10.50
C GLY A 184 3.92 -2.83 11.77
N GLU A 185 4.67 -3.90 12.10
CA GLU A 185 5.58 -3.93 13.25
C GLU A 185 6.66 -2.84 13.14
N GLU A 186 7.26 -2.65 11.96
CA GLU A 186 8.28 -1.63 11.71
C GLU A 186 7.69 -0.21 11.73
N LEU A 187 6.54 0.02 11.10
CA LEU A 187 5.83 1.30 11.13
C LEU A 187 5.45 1.70 12.57
N ARG A 188 4.88 0.75 13.33
CA ARG A 188 4.55 0.98 14.74
C ARG A 188 5.76 1.34 15.58
N ALA A 189 6.91 0.70 15.36
CA ALA A 189 8.15 0.98 16.08
C ALA A 189 8.63 2.43 15.86
N MET A 190 8.26 3.04 14.72
CA MET A 190 8.55 4.43 14.37
C MET A 190 7.42 5.41 14.75
N GLY A 191 6.35 4.94 15.40
CA GLY A 191 5.22 5.76 15.82
C GLY A 191 4.14 5.99 14.75
N ILE A 192 4.26 5.37 13.57
CA ILE A 192 3.24 5.41 12.52
C ILE A 192 2.17 4.35 12.86
N ARG A 193 0.91 4.77 12.95
CA ARG A 193 -0.19 3.91 13.43
C ARG A 193 -1.26 3.64 12.40
N GLN A 194 -1.17 4.25 11.20
CA GLN A 194 -2.03 3.96 10.07
C GLN A 194 -1.21 3.88 8.80
N ASP A 195 -1.48 2.87 7.98
CA ASP A 195 -0.95 2.77 6.64
C ASP A 195 -2.08 2.82 5.62
N TYR A 196 -1.91 3.63 4.58
CA TYR A 196 -2.84 3.67 3.46
C TYR A 196 -2.51 2.52 2.47
N SER A 197 -2.62 1.30 2.98
CA SER A 197 -2.46 0.01 2.31
C SER A 197 -3.42 -1.01 2.95
N PRO A 198 -3.89 -2.02 2.19
CA PRO A 198 -3.57 -2.39 0.82
C PRO A 198 -4.38 -1.67 -0.25
N VAL A 199 -3.85 -1.67 -1.49
CA VAL A 199 -4.61 -1.33 -2.69
C VAL A 199 -5.57 -2.48 -3.00
N ALA A 200 -6.87 -2.19 -3.02
CA ALA A 200 -7.96 -3.15 -3.25
C ALA A 200 -8.56 -3.07 -4.67
N ASP A 201 -7.96 -2.25 -5.53
CA ASP A 201 -8.37 -2.09 -6.92
C ASP A 201 -8.06 -3.35 -7.73
N VAL A 202 -8.98 -3.78 -8.60
CA VAL A 202 -8.79 -4.91 -9.53
C VAL A 202 -8.32 -4.38 -10.87
N ASN A 203 -7.06 -4.61 -11.24
CA ASN A 203 -6.42 -3.99 -12.42
C ASN A 203 -6.77 -4.74 -13.71
N VAL A 204 -7.92 -4.46 -14.30
CA VAL A 204 -8.37 -5.08 -15.54
C VAL A 204 -7.96 -4.30 -16.79
N ASN A 205 -7.58 -3.05 -16.66
CA ASN A 205 -7.16 -2.19 -17.76
C ASN A 205 -5.63 -2.06 -17.79
N PRO A 206 -4.93 -2.63 -18.80
CA PRO A 206 -3.47 -2.51 -18.91
C PRO A 206 -3.00 -1.06 -19.17
N ALA A 207 -3.88 -0.19 -19.66
CA ALA A 207 -3.60 1.23 -19.90
C ALA A 207 -3.73 2.09 -18.64
N ASN A 208 -4.14 1.51 -17.50
CA ASN A 208 -4.31 2.26 -16.26
C ASN A 208 -2.98 2.92 -15.80
N PRO A 209 -2.90 4.27 -15.80
CA PRO A 209 -1.65 4.97 -15.52
C PRO A 209 -1.33 5.07 -14.02
N VAL A 210 -2.33 4.90 -13.16
CA VAL A 210 -2.25 5.16 -11.71
C VAL A 210 -2.10 3.89 -10.89
N ILE A 211 -2.91 2.88 -11.17
CA ILE A 211 -2.97 1.65 -10.39
C ILE A 211 -1.91 0.66 -10.90
N GLY A 212 -2.10 0.05 -12.07
CA GLY A 212 -1.12 -0.87 -12.64
C GLY A 212 -0.56 -1.84 -11.61
N VAL A 213 0.77 -1.84 -11.44
CA VAL A 213 1.49 -2.73 -10.51
C VAL A 213 1.21 -2.49 -9.03
N ARG A 214 0.46 -1.43 -8.65
CA ARG A 214 0.00 -1.22 -7.27
C ARG A 214 -1.16 -2.15 -6.90
N SER A 215 -1.87 -2.73 -7.86
CA SER A 215 -2.89 -3.78 -7.65
C SER A 215 -2.25 -5.16 -7.56
N PHE A 216 -2.88 -6.07 -6.81
CA PHE A 216 -2.49 -7.49 -6.78
C PHE A 216 -2.74 -8.22 -8.10
N GLY A 217 -3.64 -7.73 -8.97
CA GLY A 217 -3.93 -8.34 -10.27
C GLY A 217 -5.32 -8.04 -10.80
N ALA A 218 -5.75 -8.87 -11.76
CA ALA A 218 -7.01 -8.72 -12.50
C ALA A 218 -8.11 -9.72 -12.09
N ASP A 219 -7.81 -10.67 -11.20
CA ASP A 219 -8.81 -11.62 -10.68
C ASP A 219 -9.38 -11.11 -9.35
N PRO A 220 -10.68 -10.75 -9.29
CA PRO A 220 -11.28 -10.15 -8.11
C PRO A 220 -11.24 -11.03 -6.86
N ASP A 221 -11.34 -12.36 -7.00
CA ASP A 221 -11.31 -13.28 -5.86
C ASP A 221 -9.88 -13.49 -5.33
N ALA A 222 -8.89 -13.52 -6.21
CA ALA A 222 -7.48 -13.56 -5.83
C ALA A 222 -7.10 -12.26 -5.11
N VAL A 223 -7.45 -11.09 -5.66
CA VAL A 223 -7.23 -9.77 -5.05
C VAL A 223 -7.91 -9.70 -3.68
N ALA A 224 -9.19 -10.10 -3.58
CA ALA A 224 -9.94 -10.11 -2.32
C ALA A 224 -9.25 -10.96 -1.24
N GLY A 225 -8.72 -12.13 -1.61
CA GLY A 225 -8.02 -13.01 -0.69
C GLY A 225 -6.69 -12.45 -0.19
N LEU A 226 -5.94 -11.74 -1.03
CA LEU A 226 -4.67 -11.11 -0.70
C LEU A 226 -4.88 -9.84 0.14
N VAL A 227 -5.85 -9.00 -0.23
CA VAL A 227 -6.29 -7.81 0.54
C VAL A 227 -6.64 -8.20 1.98
N ALA A 228 -7.54 -9.18 2.15
CA ALA A 228 -7.95 -9.62 3.49
C ALA A 228 -6.77 -10.17 4.31
N ALA A 229 -5.83 -10.86 3.67
CA ALA A 229 -4.65 -11.40 4.34
C ALA A 229 -3.68 -10.29 4.79
N GLU A 230 -3.43 -9.29 3.96
CA GLU A 230 -2.56 -8.15 4.29
C GLU A 230 -3.18 -7.29 5.39
N VAL A 231 -4.48 -6.99 5.31
CA VAL A 231 -5.26 -6.32 6.39
C VAL A 231 -5.04 -7.03 7.73
N ALA A 232 -5.23 -8.35 7.76
CA ALA A 232 -5.03 -9.12 9.00
C ALA A 232 -3.58 -9.05 9.51
N GLY A 233 -2.60 -8.85 8.62
CA GLY A 233 -1.20 -8.62 8.97
C GLY A 233 -0.99 -7.30 9.69
N TYR A 234 -1.38 -6.19 9.10
CA TYR A 234 -1.26 -4.84 9.67
C TYR A 234 -1.98 -4.70 11.01
N GLN A 235 -3.25 -5.14 11.08
CA GLN A 235 -4.04 -5.02 12.30
C GLN A 235 -3.49 -5.87 13.44
N ARG A 236 -2.89 -7.05 13.16
CA ARG A 236 -2.17 -7.82 14.16
C ARG A 236 -0.98 -7.05 14.75
N ALA A 237 -0.33 -6.21 13.96
CA ALA A 237 0.75 -5.34 14.42
C ALA A 237 0.27 -4.07 15.14
N LYS A 238 -1.06 -3.87 15.30
CA LYS A 238 -1.65 -2.64 15.86
C LYS A 238 -1.34 -1.40 15.01
N VAL A 239 -1.39 -1.56 13.68
CA VAL A 239 -1.38 -0.50 12.68
C VAL A 239 -2.67 -0.63 11.88
N ALA A 240 -3.41 0.47 11.74
CA ALA A 240 -4.63 0.50 10.96
C ALA A 240 -4.32 0.30 9.48
N ALA A 241 -4.94 -0.70 8.87
CA ALA A 241 -4.93 -0.90 7.43
C ALA A 241 -6.01 -0.04 6.76
N THR A 242 -5.75 0.40 5.52
CA THR A 242 -6.71 1.20 4.74
C THR A 242 -6.85 0.64 3.34
N ALA A 243 -7.98 -0.02 3.05
CA ALA A 243 -8.27 -0.49 1.69
C ALA A 243 -8.63 0.67 0.77
N LYS A 244 -8.03 0.72 -0.43
CA LYS A 244 -8.19 1.82 -1.38
C LYS A 244 -8.18 1.32 -2.83
N HIS A 245 -8.85 2.02 -3.74
CA HIS A 245 -9.58 3.28 -3.62
C HIS A 245 -11.06 3.02 -3.90
N PHE A 246 -11.91 3.06 -2.87
CA PHE A 246 -13.33 2.73 -2.99
C PHE A 246 -14.08 3.72 -3.91
N PRO A 247 -14.95 3.27 -4.85
CA PRO A 247 -15.50 1.91 -5.01
C PRO A 247 -14.72 0.98 -5.97
N GLY A 248 -13.50 1.32 -6.38
CA GLY A 248 -12.61 0.57 -7.27
C GLY A 248 -12.08 1.44 -8.40
N HIS A 249 -10.75 1.54 -8.54
CA HIS A 249 -10.04 2.42 -9.49
C HIS A 249 -9.29 1.62 -10.59
N GLY A 250 -9.57 0.32 -10.70
CA GLY A 250 -8.77 -0.59 -11.52
C GLY A 250 -9.00 -0.51 -13.02
N ASP A 251 -10.11 0.10 -13.48
CA ASP A 251 -10.46 0.25 -14.90
C ASP A 251 -10.57 1.72 -15.33
N THR A 252 -9.48 2.47 -15.19
CA THR A 252 -9.42 3.86 -15.64
C THR A 252 -8.26 4.07 -16.61
N GLU A 253 -8.44 4.94 -17.60
CA GLU A 253 -7.38 5.41 -18.51
C GLU A 253 -6.93 6.84 -18.19
N VAL A 254 -7.62 7.51 -17.26
CA VAL A 254 -7.34 8.88 -16.83
C VAL A 254 -6.76 8.85 -15.42
N ASP A 255 -5.68 9.58 -15.22
CA ASP A 255 -5.08 9.78 -13.92
C ASP A 255 -5.91 10.75 -13.08
N SER A 256 -6.46 10.30 -11.95
CA SER A 256 -7.25 11.10 -11.01
C SER A 256 -6.49 12.26 -10.37
N HIS A 257 -5.14 12.26 -10.46
CA HIS A 257 -4.34 13.42 -10.06
C HIS A 257 -4.53 14.62 -10.99
N TYR A 258 -4.94 14.41 -12.24
CA TYR A 258 -5.04 15.46 -13.27
C TYR A 258 -6.43 15.63 -13.88
N GLY A 259 -7.31 14.63 -13.76
CA GLY A 259 -8.63 14.64 -14.38
C GLY A 259 -9.70 13.91 -13.59
N PHE A 260 -10.90 13.79 -14.18
CA PHE A 260 -12.01 12.99 -13.64
C PHE A 260 -12.08 11.65 -14.37
N PRO A 261 -11.56 10.57 -13.79
CA PRO A 261 -11.76 9.24 -14.32
C PRO A 261 -13.24 8.83 -14.21
N VAL A 262 -13.74 8.18 -15.25
CA VAL A 262 -15.08 7.58 -15.25
C VAL A 262 -14.94 6.07 -15.40
N ILE A 263 -15.64 5.31 -14.58
CA ILE A 263 -15.78 3.86 -14.71
C ILE A 263 -17.20 3.55 -15.17
N GLU A 264 -17.31 3.01 -16.37
CA GLU A 264 -18.59 2.72 -17.04
C GLU A 264 -19.16 1.34 -16.65
N HIS A 265 -18.66 0.72 -15.59
CA HIS A 265 -19.20 -0.56 -15.11
C HIS A 265 -20.65 -0.42 -14.71
N THR A 266 -21.47 -1.38 -15.13
CA THR A 266 -22.83 -1.52 -14.62
C THR A 266 -22.79 -1.87 -13.12
N ARG A 267 -23.93 -1.71 -12.45
CA ARG A 267 -24.07 -2.12 -11.05
C ARG A 267 -23.71 -3.60 -10.82
N GLU A 268 -24.05 -4.47 -11.76
CA GLU A 268 -23.74 -5.90 -11.71
C GLU A 268 -22.23 -6.14 -11.91
N GLN A 269 -21.61 -5.48 -12.91
CA GLN A 269 -20.17 -5.56 -13.13
C GLN A 269 -19.40 -5.07 -11.91
N TRP A 270 -19.77 -3.92 -11.35
CA TRP A 270 -19.19 -3.44 -10.10
C TRP A 270 -19.30 -4.48 -8.99
N GLY A 271 -20.47 -5.10 -8.84
CA GLY A 271 -20.75 -6.10 -7.81
C GLY A 271 -19.87 -7.35 -7.89
N THR A 272 -19.46 -7.74 -9.09
CA THR A 272 -18.65 -8.94 -9.37
C THR A 272 -17.17 -8.67 -9.60
N LEU A 273 -16.80 -7.47 -10.01
CA LEU A 273 -15.43 -7.11 -10.36
C LEU A 273 -14.77 -6.23 -9.28
N ASP A 274 -15.35 -5.05 -8.98
CA ASP A 274 -14.71 -4.07 -8.12
C ASP A 274 -14.99 -4.29 -6.62
N ALA A 275 -16.23 -4.71 -6.28
CA ALA A 275 -16.68 -4.84 -4.91
C ALA A 275 -16.06 -6.00 -4.11
N PRO A 276 -15.66 -7.17 -4.69
CA PRO A 276 -15.21 -8.34 -3.92
C PRO A 276 -14.04 -8.04 -2.98
N PRO A 277 -12.97 -7.28 -3.34
CA PRO A 277 -11.87 -6.96 -2.44
C PRO A 277 -12.33 -6.12 -1.24
N PHE A 278 -13.20 -5.12 -1.46
CA PHE A 278 -13.73 -4.27 -0.37
C PHE A 278 -14.66 -5.08 0.55
N ARG A 279 -15.52 -5.94 0.01
CA ARG A 279 -16.32 -6.87 0.81
C ARG A 279 -15.44 -7.80 1.66
N ALA A 280 -14.32 -8.25 1.12
CA ALA A 280 -13.38 -9.10 1.85
C ALA A 280 -12.64 -8.31 2.94
N ALA A 281 -12.26 -7.06 2.69
CA ALA A 281 -11.67 -6.17 3.67
C ALA A 281 -12.65 -5.87 4.83
N VAL A 282 -13.91 -5.55 4.53
CA VAL A 282 -14.96 -5.32 5.55
C VAL A 282 -15.16 -6.58 6.39
N ARG A 283 -15.28 -7.77 5.77
CA ARG A 283 -15.39 -9.04 6.52
C ARG A 283 -14.16 -9.37 7.37
N ALA A 284 -12.98 -8.89 6.97
CA ALA A 284 -11.75 -9.01 7.76
C ALA A 284 -11.68 -8.00 8.91
N GLY A 285 -12.67 -7.12 9.06
CA GLY A 285 -12.75 -6.11 10.12
C GLY A 285 -11.77 -4.96 9.88
N ILE A 286 -11.64 -4.49 8.65
CA ILE A 286 -10.70 -3.41 8.31
C ILE A 286 -10.99 -2.11 9.07
N ASP A 287 -9.94 -1.45 9.51
CA ASP A 287 -10.02 -0.21 10.32
C ASP A 287 -10.42 1.02 9.51
N SER A 288 -9.95 1.11 8.25
CA SER A 288 -10.17 2.28 7.40
C SER A 288 -10.40 1.91 5.93
N ILE A 289 -11.21 2.70 5.22
CA ILE A 289 -11.41 2.63 3.76
C ILE A 289 -11.20 4.02 3.19
N MET A 290 -10.35 4.12 2.14
CA MET A 290 -10.10 5.36 1.42
C MET A 290 -10.96 5.44 0.16
N THR A 291 -11.59 6.62 -0.04
CA THR A 291 -12.43 6.88 -1.21
C THR A 291 -11.60 7.25 -2.44
N ALA A 292 -12.16 7.06 -3.63
CA ALA A 292 -11.56 7.48 -4.89
C ALA A 292 -12.19 8.76 -5.44
N HIS A 293 -11.40 9.58 -6.15
CA HIS A 293 -11.91 10.74 -6.90
C HIS A 293 -12.31 10.32 -8.32
N ILE A 294 -13.20 9.33 -8.43
CA ILE A 294 -13.69 8.76 -9.69
C ILE A 294 -15.21 8.83 -9.77
N MET A 295 -15.74 8.96 -10.97
CA MET A 295 -17.18 8.88 -11.26
C MET A 295 -17.55 7.45 -11.65
N VAL A 296 -18.67 6.95 -11.09
CA VAL A 296 -19.27 5.67 -11.45
C VAL A 296 -20.76 5.88 -11.67
N PRO A 297 -21.19 6.27 -12.89
CA PRO A 297 -22.58 6.70 -13.17
C PRO A 297 -23.64 5.67 -12.82
N ALA A 298 -23.31 4.37 -12.89
CA ALA A 298 -24.23 3.30 -12.51
C ALA A 298 -24.45 3.19 -10.99
N LEU A 299 -23.59 3.79 -10.17
CA LEU A 299 -23.72 3.84 -8.71
C LEU A 299 -24.27 5.19 -8.24
N ASP A 300 -23.92 6.26 -8.93
CA ASP A 300 -24.42 7.62 -8.71
C ASP A 300 -24.48 8.41 -10.04
N PRO A 301 -25.68 8.65 -10.58
CA PRO A 301 -25.86 9.39 -11.84
C PRO A 301 -25.70 10.91 -11.71
N SER A 302 -25.41 11.45 -10.53
CA SER A 302 -25.24 12.90 -10.30
C SER A 302 -24.04 13.51 -11.03
N GLY A 303 -23.05 12.67 -11.43
CA GLY A 303 -21.77 13.11 -11.97
C GLY A 303 -20.82 13.64 -10.89
N ASP A 304 -21.05 13.29 -9.64
CA ASP A 304 -20.12 13.56 -8.54
C ASP A 304 -19.12 12.41 -8.38
N PRO A 305 -17.86 12.71 -8.01
CA PRO A 305 -16.91 11.66 -7.70
C PRO A 305 -17.33 10.91 -6.43
N ALA A 306 -16.94 9.65 -6.32
CA ALA A 306 -17.31 8.79 -5.19
C ALA A 306 -17.03 9.43 -3.82
N THR A 307 -15.94 10.18 -3.69
CA THR A 307 -15.60 10.94 -2.46
C THR A 307 -16.71 11.90 -2.03
N LEU A 308 -17.52 12.44 -2.96
CA LEU A 308 -18.58 13.41 -2.70
C LEU A 308 -19.98 12.81 -2.83
N SER A 309 -20.08 11.52 -3.12
CA SER A 309 -21.32 10.80 -3.41
C SER A 309 -21.92 10.15 -2.16
N ARG A 310 -23.04 10.70 -1.66
CA ARG A 310 -23.80 10.07 -0.59
C ARG A 310 -24.36 8.68 -0.97
N PRO A 311 -24.91 8.45 -2.19
CA PRO A 311 -25.30 7.11 -2.63
C PRO A 311 -24.19 6.08 -2.52
N ILE A 312 -22.96 6.44 -2.89
CA ILE A 312 -21.81 5.53 -2.84
C ILE A 312 -21.33 5.33 -1.39
N LEU A 313 -21.06 6.40 -0.65
CA LEU A 313 -20.43 6.28 0.68
C LEU A 313 -21.43 5.90 1.78
N THR A 314 -22.60 6.50 1.80
CA THR A 314 -23.62 6.14 2.79
C THR A 314 -24.41 4.92 2.30
N GLY A 315 -25.03 4.98 1.12
CA GLY A 315 -25.92 3.92 0.64
C GLY A 315 -25.18 2.59 0.43
N ILE A 316 -24.08 2.60 -0.30
CA ILE A 316 -23.37 1.35 -0.62
C ILE A 316 -22.41 0.96 0.52
N LEU A 317 -21.46 1.81 0.88
CA LEU A 317 -20.40 1.42 1.82
C LEU A 317 -20.94 1.21 3.24
N ARG A 318 -21.73 2.17 3.77
CA ARG A 318 -22.27 2.07 5.13
C ARG A 318 -23.43 1.07 5.24
N GLU A 319 -24.47 1.26 4.40
CA GLU A 319 -25.74 0.54 4.56
C GLU A 319 -25.70 -0.84 3.91
N GLU A 320 -25.25 -0.97 2.64
CA GLU A 320 -25.26 -2.26 1.94
C GLU A 320 -24.09 -3.16 2.39
N LEU A 321 -22.87 -2.63 2.48
CA LEU A 321 -21.69 -3.40 2.89
C LEU A 321 -21.54 -3.49 4.41
N GLY A 322 -22.32 -2.72 5.19
CA GLY A 322 -22.33 -2.73 6.65
C GLY A 322 -21.03 -2.22 7.30
N TYR A 323 -20.32 -1.30 6.65
CA TYR A 323 -19.04 -0.80 7.15
C TYR A 323 -19.21 0.34 8.16
N ASP A 324 -18.72 0.17 9.41
CA ASP A 324 -18.75 1.21 10.45
C ASP A 324 -17.36 1.70 10.91
N GLY A 325 -16.29 1.34 10.20
CA GLY A 325 -14.95 1.90 10.43
C GLY A 325 -14.76 3.30 9.85
N VAL A 326 -13.54 3.81 9.88
CA VAL A 326 -13.20 5.15 9.39
C VAL A 326 -13.21 5.20 7.85
N VAL A 327 -13.92 6.17 7.28
CA VAL A 327 -13.83 6.52 5.86
C VAL A 327 -12.96 7.76 5.71
N VAL A 328 -11.85 7.63 5.00
CA VAL A 328 -10.93 8.74 4.69
C VAL A 328 -10.99 9.07 3.21
N THR A 329 -10.88 10.36 2.84
CA THR A 329 -10.76 10.74 1.42
C THR A 329 -9.40 10.30 0.87
N ASP A 330 -9.28 10.11 -0.45
CA ASP A 330 -7.99 10.31 -1.11
C ASP A 330 -7.55 11.77 -0.95
N SER A 331 -6.27 12.06 -1.29
CA SER A 331 -5.73 13.40 -1.10
C SER A 331 -6.59 14.48 -1.76
N LEU A 332 -7.11 15.41 -0.95
CA LEU A 332 -7.89 16.54 -1.45
C LEU A 332 -7.05 17.54 -2.27
N GLY A 333 -5.72 17.33 -2.33
CA GLY A 333 -4.82 18.06 -3.21
C GLY A 333 -4.93 17.68 -4.68
N MET A 334 -5.57 16.56 -5.02
CA MET A 334 -5.71 16.06 -6.39
C MET A 334 -6.67 16.96 -7.21
N GLN A 335 -6.25 17.31 -8.46
CA GLN A 335 -7.00 18.25 -9.30
C GLN A 335 -8.39 17.72 -9.68
N GLY A 336 -8.53 16.41 -9.87
CA GLY A 336 -9.80 15.78 -10.22
C GLY A 336 -10.97 16.23 -9.33
N VAL A 337 -10.82 16.27 -8.01
CA VAL A 337 -11.90 16.66 -7.09
C VAL A 337 -12.04 18.17 -6.95
N ARG A 338 -10.94 18.95 -7.12
CA ARG A 338 -10.91 20.40 -6.89
C ARG A 338 -11.55 21.22 -7.99
N THR A 339 -11.41 20.78 -9.25
CA THR A 339 -11.79 21.57 -10.42
C THR A 339 -13.27 21.91 -10.45
N LYS A 340 -14.14 20.99 -9.99
CA LYS A 340 -15.61 21.17 -10.04
C LYS A 340 -16.12 22.06 -8.91
N TYR A 341 -15.58 21.92 -7.68
CA TYR A 341 -16.19 22.53 -6.49
C TYR A 341 -15.30 23.50 -5.72
N GLY A 342 -13.98 23.48 -5.93
CA GLY A 342 -13.03 24.30 -5.18
C GLY A 342 -12.64 23.76 -3.80
N ASP A 343 -11.58 24.35 -3.25
CA ASP A 343 -10.92 23.86 -2.02
C ASP A 343 -11.78 24.06 -0.75
N ASP A 344 -12.76 24.96 -0.80
CA ASP A 344 -13.69 25.28 0.29
C ASP A 344 -14.91 24.33 0.31
N ARG A 345 -15.45 23.97 -0.86
CA ARG A 345 -16.67 23.16 -0.92
C ARG A 345 -16.40 21.66 -0.80
N VAL A 346 -15.30 21.18 -1.36
CA VAL A 346 -14.95 19.74 -1.35
C VAL A 346 -14.98 19.12 0.06
N PRO A 347 -14.35 19.69 1.10
CA PRO A 347 -14.38 19.09 2.43
C PRO A 347 -15.78 19.02 3.04
N VAL A 348 -16.62 20.03 2.81
CA VAL A 348 -18.00 20.06 3.31
C VAL A 348 -18.84 18.99 2.61
N LEU A 349 -18.74 18.87 1.28
CA LEU A 349 -19.46 17.86 0.49
C LEU A 349 -19.04 16.44 0.85
N ALA A 350 -17.73 16.21 1.08
CA ALA A 350 -17.22 14.91 1.50
C ALA A 350 -17.81 14.49 2.86
N LEU A 351 -17.87 15.38 3.84
CA LEU A 351 -18.50 15.10 5.13
C LEU A 351 -20.00 14.83 4.98
N LYS A 352 -20.71 15.56 4.13
CA LYS A 352 -22.13 15.32 3.81
C LYS A 352 -22.35 13.95 3.14
N ALA A 353 -21.39 13.50 2.34
CA ALA A 353 -21.46 12.20 1.68
C ALA A 353 -21.23 11.01 2.64
N GLY A 354 -20.56 11.21 3.78
CA GLY A 354 -20.32 10.17 4.78
C GLY A 354 -18.85 9.91 5.13
N VAL A 355 -17.93 10.77 4.65
CA VAL A 355 -16.50 10.74 5.02
C VAL A 355 -16.30 11.12 6.48
N ASP A 356 -15.30 10.53 7.15
CA ASP A 356 -14.93 10.82 8.54
C ASP A 356 -13.60 11.60 8.63
N GLN A 357 -12.66 11.37 7.70
CA GLN A 357 -11.37 12.06 7.68
C GLN A 357 -11.09 12.69 6.32
N LEU A 358 -10.62 13.93 6.35
CA LEU A 358 -10.28 14.76 5.20
C LEU A 358 -8.76 14.79 5.03
N LEU A 359 -8.25 14.05 4.05
CA LEU A 359 -6.82 13.85 3.85
C LEU A 359 -6.18 14.96 3.02
N ASN A 360 -5.13 15.57 3.57
CA ASN A 360 -4.17 16.42 2.87
C ASN A 360 -4.80 17.50 1.97
N PRO A 361 -5.68 18.37 2.51
CA PRO A 361 -6.21 19.47 1.74
C PRO A 361 -5.08 20.40 1.27
N PRO A 362 -5.14 20.94 0.03
CA PRO A 362 -4.07 21.77 -0.52
C PRO A 362 -3.93 23.10 0.21
N LYS A 363 -5.05 23.63 0.73
CA LYS A 363 -5.15 24.84 1.53
C LYS A 363 -5.92 24.53 2.81
N LEU A 364 -5.16 24.12 3.84
CA LEU A 364 -5.76 23.66 5.10
C LEU A 364 -6.64 24.71 5.77
N ASP A 365 -6.22 25.98 5.77
CA ASP A 365 -6.97 27.09 6.36
C ASP A 365 -8.32 27.30 5.66
N VAL A 366 -8.36 27.22 4.32
CA VAL A 366 -9.60 27.33 3.53
C VAL A 366 -10.53 26.18 3.87
N ALA A 367 -10.04 24.95 3.83
CA ALA A 367 -10.81 23.73 4.10
C ALA A 367 -11.36 23.71 5.53
N TRP A 368 -10.51 24.03 6.53
CA TRP A 368 -10.88 24.03 7.93
C TRP A 368 -11.94 25.08 8.25
N ASN A 369 -11.75 26.34 7.76
CA ASN A 369 -12.72 27.41 7.94
C ASN A 369 -14.03 27.13 7.23
N ALA A 370 -14.00 26.48 6.06
CA ALA A 370 -15.22 26.10 5.33
C ALA A 370 -16.07 25.09 6.11
N VAL A 371 -15.45 24.08 6.71
CA VAL A 371 -16.15 23.10 7.56
C VAL A 371 -16.71 23.78 8.83
N LEU A 372 -15.90 24.61 9.49
CA LEU A 372 -16.35 25.37 10.66
C LEU A 372 -17.59 26.23 10.33
N LYS A 373 -17.51 26.98 9.24
CA LYS A 373 -18.60 27.82 8.77
C LYS A 373 -19.86 27.02 8.40
N ALA A 374 -19.69 25.87 7.72
CA ALA A 374 -20.80 25.01 7.35
C ALA A 374 -21.60 24.51 8.57
N VAL A 375 -20.91 24.26 9.70
CA VAL A 375 -21.62 23.92 10.96
C VAL A 375 -22.30 25.14 11.55
N GLN A 376 -21.63 26.28 11.61
CA GLN A 376 -22.21 27.52 12.15
C GLN A 376 -23.44 27.97 11.36
N ASP A 377 -23.46 27.77 10.06
CA ASP A 377 -24.59 28.09 9.18
C ASP A 377 -25.69 27.00 9.17
N GLY A 378 -25.48 25.86 9.83
CA GLY A 378 -26.42 24.73 9.89
C GLY A 378 -26.45 23.86 8.62
N GLU A 379 -25.47 23.98 7.71
CA GLU A 379 -25.32 23.11 6.53
C GLU A 379 -24.82 21.71 6.92
N LEU A 380 -23.95 21.64 7.94
CA LEU A 380 -23.54 20.42 8.65
C LEU A 380 -24.03 20.51 10.09
N THR A 381 -24.41 19.40 10.69
CA THR A 381 -24.78 19.37 12.10
C THR A 381 -23.59 18.93 12.97
N GLU A 382 -23.55 19.37 14.22
CA GLU A 382 -22.51 18.90 15.17
C GLU A 382 -22.61 17.39 15.39
N GLU A 383 -23.82 16.82 15.39
CA GLU A 383 -24.03 15.37 15.52
C GLU A 383 -23.33 14.61 14.39
N ARG A 384 -23.35 15.14 13.14
CA ARG A 384 -22.64 14.54 12.00
C ARG A 384 -21.12 14.54 12.24
N LEU A 385 -20.59 15.62 12.81
CA LEU A 385 -19.18 15.66 13.19
C LEU A 385 -18.88 14.67 14.33
N ASP A 386 -19.72 14.66 15.36
CA ASP A 386 -19.57 13.79 16.53
C ASP A 386 -19.56 12.31 16.15
N GLU A 387 -20.37 11.89 15.18
CA GLU A 387 -20.33 10.54 14.61
C GLU A 387 -18.97 10.19 13.99
N SER A 388 -18.42 11.09 13.18
CA SER A 388 -17.11 10.90 12.57
C SER A 388 -15.99 10.88 13.59
N ILE A 389 -16.02 11.82 14.55
CA ILE A 389 -15.03 11.90 15.62
C ILE A 389 -15.06 10.63 16.47
N LEU A 390 -16.24 10.09 16.75
CA LEU A 390 -16.37 8.85 17.51
C LEU A 390 -15.67 7.69 16.79
N ARG A 391 -15.82 7.53 15.46
CA ARG A 391 -15.12 6.51 14.70
C ARG A 391 -13.60 6.72 14.74
N VAL A 392 -13.12 7.95 14.58
CA VAL A 392 -11.70 8.29 14.66
C VAL A 392 -11.13 8.02 16.07
N LEU A 393 -11.86 8.36 17.12
CA LEU A 393 -11.41 8.11 18.49
C LEU A 393 -11.46 6.62 18.86
N ARG A 394 -12.45 5.85 18.39
CA ARG A 394 -12.47 4.39 18.51
C ARG A 394 -11.25 3.76 17.84
N LEU A 395 -10.90 4.22 16.63
CA LEU A 395 -9.69 3.78 15.94
C LEU A 395 -8.44 4.08 16.77
N LYS A 396 -8.27 5.31 17.26
CA LYS A 396 -7.13 5.68 18.12
C LYS A 396 -7.05 4.83 19.41
N ALA A 397 -8.18 4.56 20.05
CA ALA A 397 -8.26 3.71 21.24
C ALA A 397 -7.91 2.24 20.90
N GLY A 398 -8.48 1.67 19.83
CA GLY A 398 -8.18 0.31 19.36
C GLY A 398 -6.70 0.09 19.04
N LEU A 399 -6.01 1.14 18.58
CA LEU A 399 -4.57 1.14 18.33
C LEU A 399 -3.73 1.35 19.60
N GLY A 400 -4.33 1.64 20.75
CA GLY A 400 -3.66 1.90 22.04
C GLY A 400 -2.97 3.26 22.10
N LEU A 401 -3.42 4.25 21.30
CA LEU A 401 -2.77 5.57 21.25
C LEU A 401 -3.02 6.42 22.50
N PHE A 402 -4.09 6.15 23.27
CA PHE A 402 -4.34 6.86 24.53
C PHE A 402 -3.43 6.38 25.65
N GLU A 403 -3.05 5.09 25.64
CA GLU A 403 -2.20 4.47 26.65
C GLU A 403 -0.71 4.56 26.30
N GLU A 404 -0.39 4.31 25.00
CA GLU A 404 0.99 4.24 24.50
C GLU A 404 1.20 5.15 23.28
N PRO A 405 1.14 6.48 23.44
CA PRO A 405 1.33 7.42 22.33
C PRO A 405 2.78 7.50 21.84
N TYR A 406 3.75 7.13 22.68
CA TYR A 406 5.18 7.27 22.42
C TYR A 406 5.84 5.94 22.02
N VAL A 407 6.94 6.05 21.29
CA VAL A 407 7.83 4.93 20.96
C VAL A 407 9.25 5.17 21.47
N SER A 408 10.04 4.12 21.60
CA SER A 408 11.41 4.22 22.10
C SER A 408 12.44 3.88 21.04
N ALA A 409 13.62 4.49 21.08
CA ALA A 409 14.76 4.15 20.22
C ALA A 409 15.09 2.65 20.29
N ARG A 410 15.02 2.04 21.47
CA ARG A 410 15.21 0.60 21.66
C ARG A 410 14.19 -0.25 20.90
N CYS A 411 12.94 0.22 20.74
CA CYS A 411 11.93 -0.47 19.94
C CYS A 411 12.31 -0.43 18.46
N VAL A 412 12.78 0.72 17.96
CA VAL A 412 13.31 0.87 16.60
C VAL A 412 14.44 -0.12 16.35
N ASP A 413 15.47 -0.14 17.22
CA ASP A 413 16.64 -1.00 17.08
C ASP A 413 16.30 -2.50 17.04
N ARG A 414 15.28 -2.91 17.77
CA ARG A 414 14.88 -4.32 17.87
C ARG A 414 13.95 -4.78 16.75
N THR A 415 13.28 -3.86 16.08
CA THR A 415 12.19 -4.18 15.17
C THR A 415 12.54 -3.86 13.72
N VAL A 416 13.14 -2.69 13.46
CA VAL A 416 13.29 -2.19 12.09
C VAL A 416 14.48 -2.83 11.40
N GLY A 417 14.25 -3.40 10.20
CA GLY A 417 15.31 -3.95 9.35
C GLY A 417 16.05 -5.14 9.95
N THR A 418 15.40 -5.93 10.81
CA THR A 418 16.04 -7.11 11.40
C THR A 418 16.40 -8.13 10.34
N LYS A 419 17.44 -8.95 10.62
CA LYS A 419 17.85 -10.02 9.70
C LYS A 419 16.69 -10.96 9.34
N SER A 420 15.79 -11.23 10.29
CA SER A 420 14.62 -12.07 10.06
C SER A 420 13.59 -11.44 9.13
N HIS A 421 13.39 -10.13 9.23
CA HIS A 421 12.49 -9.35 8.37
C HIS A 421 13.04 -9.28 6.95
N LEU A 422 14.30 -8.90 6.79
CA LEU A 422 14.99 -8.86 5.48
C LEU A 422 14.96 -10.23 4.80
N ALA A 423 15.25 -11.31 5.54
CA ALA A 423 15.17 -12.66 5.00
C ALA A 423 13.73 -13.09 4.63
N ALA A 424 12.71 -12.57 5.33
CA ALA A 424 11.32 -12.80 4.94
C ALA A 424 10.97 -12.11 3.62
N ALA A 425 11.41 -10.86 3.44
CA ALA A 425 11.23 -10.12 2.19
C ALA A 425 11.91 -10.83 1.00
N ASP A 426 13.16 -11.27 1.17
CA ASP A 426 13.88 -12.04 0.13
C ASP A 426 13.13 -13.35 -0.23
N ARG A 427 12.65 -14.12 0.77
CA ARG A 427 11.87 -15.35 0.51
C ARG A 427 10.54 -15.09 -0.18
N ILE A 428 9.88 -13.98 0.10
CA ILE A 428 8.65 -13.59 -0.59
C ILE A 428 8.99 -13.24 -2.04
N ALA A 429 9.98 -12.37 -2.28
CA ALA A 429 10.39 -11.96 -3.61
C ALA A 429 10.81 -13.13 -4.51
N GLU A 430 11.50 -14.13 -3.98
CA GLU A 430 11.90 -15.34 -4.72
C GLU A 430 10.71 -16.12 -5.32
N ARG A 431 9.50 -15.93 -4.78
CA ARG A 431 8.28 -16.59 -5.29
C ARG A 431 7.51 -15.75 -6.28
N THR A 432 7.84 -14.48 -6.44
CA THR A 432 7.07 -13.53 -7.24
C THR A 432 7.61 -13.36 -8.66
N THR A 433 8.94 -13.50 -8.86
CA THR A 433 9.54 -13.36 -10.19
C THR A 433 8.92 -14.35 -11.17
N THR A 434 8.38 -13.81 -12.27
CA THR A 434 7.66 -14.59 -13.28
C THR A 434 8.47 -14.72 -14.54
N LEU A 435 8.75 -15.96 -14.97
CA LEU A 435 9.39 -16.29 -16.25
C LEU A 435 8.31 -16.41 -17.31
N LEU A 436 8.29 -15.48 -18.29
CA LEU A 436 7.29 -15.44 -19.36
C LEU A 436 7.73 -16.15 -20.63
N VAL A 437 9.01 -16.01 -20.98
CA VAL A 437 9.63 -16.63 -22.17
C VAL A 437 10.94 -17.30 -21.78
N ASN A 438 11.19 -18.51 -22.29
CA ASN A 438 12.46 -19.22 -22.15
C ASN A 438 12.70 -20.12 -23.37
N GLU A 439 12.93 -19.50 -24.55
CA GLU A 439 13.13 -20.20 -25.79
C GLU A 439 14.51 -20.87 -25.87
N GLY A 440 14.51 -22.14 -26.23
CA GLY A 440 15.73 -22.93 -26.31
C GLY A 440 16.42 -23.16 -24.96
N GLY A 441 15.74 -22.92 -23.84
CA GLY A 441 16.32 -23.09 -22.51
C GLY A 441 17.45 -22.09 -22.20
N LEU A 442 17.35 -20.85 -22.70
CA LEU A 442 18.35 -19.81 -22.46
C LEU A 442 18.61 -19.56 -20.96
N LEU A 443 17.55 -19.58 -20.17
CA LEU A 443 17.64 -19.47 -18.71
C LEU A 443 17.58 -20.85 -18.05
N PRO A 444 18.35 -21.07 -16.98
CA PRO A 444 19.27 -20.12 -16.33
C PRO A 444 20.57 -19.90 -17.13
N LEU A 445 21.16 -18.71 -17.02
CA LEU A 445 22.46 -18.43 -17.61
C LEU A 445 23.56 -19.24 -16.89
N SER A 446 24.37 -19.94 -17.68
CA SER A 446 25.52 -20.69 -17.18
C SER A 446 26.73 -19.77 -16.98
N ARG A 447 27.29 -19.71 -15.77
CA ARG A 447 28.55 -18.96 -15.49
C ARG A 447 29.74 -19.48 -16.30
N ARG A 448 29.68 -20.72 -16.76
CA ARG A 448 30.72 -21.31 -17.59
C ARG A 448 30.64 -20.78 -19.03
N GLU A 449 29.44 -20.62 -19.56
CA GLU A 449 29.20 -20.22 -20.94
C GLU A 449 29.02 -18.71 -21.08
N HIS A 450 28.51 -18.06 -20.04
CA HIS A 450 28.21 -16.61 -20.03
C HIS A 450 28.83 -15.93 -18.79
N PRO A 451 30.17 -16.02 -18.57
CA PRO A 451 30.80 -15.42 -17.38
C PRO A 451 30.69 -13.89 -17.32
N LYS A 452 30.63 -13.20 -18.47
CA LYS A 452 30.57 -11.75 -18.57
C LYS A 452 29.18 -11.29 -18.98
N LEU A 453 28.55 -10.48 -18.16
CA LEU A 453 27.20 -9.95 -18.41
C LEU A 453 27.23 -8.42 -18.54
N LEU A 454 26.54 -7.89 -19.56
CA LEU A 454 26.15 -6.49 -19.61
C LEU A 454 24.74 -6.35 -19.06
N VAL A 455 24.56 -5.58 -17.99
CA VAL A 455 23.24 -5.18 -17.50
C VAL A 455 22.95 -3.77 -18.00
N VAL A 456 22.00 -3.64 -18.89
CA VAL A 456 21.69 -2.38 -19.59
C VAL A 456 20.21 -2.07 -19.50
N GLY A 457 19.79 -0.82 -19.59
CA GLY A 457 18.37 -0.49 -19.72
C GLY A 457 17.92 0.70 -18.87
N ALA A 458 16.63 0.69 -18.59
CA ALA A 458 15.97 1.78 -17.88
C ALA A 458 16.37 1.85 -16.41
N ASP A 459 16.74 3.05 -15.96
CA ASP A 459 16.89 3.39 -14.56
C ASP A 459 15.90 4.51 -14.21
N PRO A 460 14.62 4.17 -13.96
CA PRO A 460 13.65 5.14 -13.51
C PRO A 460 14.03 5.68 -12.12
N ALA A 461 13.76 6.96 -11.90
CA ALA A 461 13.95 7.55 -10.58
C ALA A 461 13.02 6.88 -9.57
N SER A 462 13.54 6.57 -8.39
CA SER A 462 12.70 6.12 -7.29
C SER A 462 11.79 7.27 -6.84
N PRO A 463 10.45 7.11 -6.84
CA PRO A 463 9.53 8.17 -6.43
C PRO A 463 9.75 8.65 -4.99
N SER A 464 10.31 7.78 -4.15
CA SER A 464 10.53 8.04 -2.72
C SER A 464 11.99 7.94 -2.30
N GLY A 465 12.93 7.79 -3.25
CA GLY A 465 14.35 7.62 -2.94
C GLY A 465 14.69 6.33 -2.19
N THR A 466 13.79 5.34 -2.21
CA THR A 466 13.91 4.10 -1.43
C THR A 466 14.60 2.96 -2.16
N THR A 467 14.77 3.09 -3.49
CA THR A 467 15.36 2.07 -4.37
C THR A 467 16.62 2.59 -5.06
N GLY A 468 17.55 1.68 -5.35
CA GLY A 468 18.69 1.97 -6.22
C GLY A 468 18.33 1.98 -7.71
N PRO A 469 19.28 2.36 -8.59
CA PRO A 469 19.10 2.24 -10.03
C PRO A 469 19.03 0.75 -10.43
N PRO A 470 17.99 0.31 -11.14
CA PRO A 470 17.79 -1.09 -11.51
C PRO A 470 19.00 -1.77 -12.16
N THR A 471 19.67 -1.12 -13.09
CA THR A 471 20.84 -1.70 -13.76
C THR A 471 21.98 -1.98 -12.77
N GLY A 472 22.24 -1.05 -11.85
CA GLY A 472 23.27 -1.20 -10.81
C GLY A 472 22.93 -2.28 -9.80
N VAL A 473 21.67 -2.35 -9.36
CA VAL A 473 21.20 -3.38 -8.40
C VAL A 473 21.28 -4.78 -9.01
N LEU A 474 20.82 -4.96 -10.25
CA LEU A 474 20.92 -6.23 -10.98
C LEU A 474 22.38 -6.64 -11.21
N ALA A 475 23.24 -5.74 -11.66
CA ALA A 475 24.65 -6.03 -11.90
C ALA A 475 25.37 -6.45 -10.60
N THR A 476 25.12 -5.74 -9.51
CA THR A 476 25.66 -6.09 -8.18
C THR A 476 25.19 -7.48 -7.75
N ALA A 477 23.88 -7.76 -7.83
CA ALA A 477 23.33 -9.06 -7.45
C ALA A 477 23.87 -10.21 -8.30
N LEU A 478 24.04 -10.01 -9.61
CA LEU A 478 24.64 -11.01 -10.51
C LEU A 478 26.13 -11.22 -10.20
N THR A 479 26.84 -10.16 -9.82
CA THR A 479 28.26 -10.26 -9.40
C THR A 479 28.39 -11.07 -8.11
N GLU A 480 27.52 -10.84 -7.14
CA GLU A 480 27.46 -11.63 -5.90
C GLU A 480 27.15 -13.11 -6.16
N LEU A 481 26.45 -13.42 -7.26
CA LEU A 481 26.17 -14.77 -7.72
C LEU A 481 27.30 -15.38 -8.59
N GLY A 482 28.41 -14.68 -8.77
CA GLY A 482 29.65 -15.19 -9.39
C GLY A 482 29.79 -14.92 -10.89
N PHE A 483 29.01 -13.99 -11.45
CA PHE A 483 29.25 -13.45 -12.80
C PHE A 483 30.18 -12.24 -12.76
N THR A 484 30.74 -11.85 -13.89
CA THR A 484 31.38 -10.55 -14.09
C THR A 484 30.34 -9.64 -14.76
N ALA A 485 29.59 -8.87 -13.96
CA ALA A 485 28.50 -8.04 -14.48
C ALA A 485 28.86 -6.56 -14.45
N THR A 486 28.61 -5.86 -15.57
CA THR A 486 28.78 -4.41 -15.70
C THR A 486 27.42 -3.76 -15.93
N ALA A 487 27.19 -2.57 -15.33
CA ALA A 487 25.96 -1.82 -15.49
C ALA A 487 26.11 -0.66 -16.46
N LEU A 488 25.12 -0.45 -17.33
CA LEU A 488 25.02 0.68 -18.23
C LEU A 488 23.59 1.25 -18.24
N SER A 489 23.38 2.37 -17.60
CA SER A 489 22.08 3.06 -17.66
C SER A 489 21.83 3.68 -19.03
N THR A 490 20.61 3.50 -19.55
CA THR A 490 20.14 4.16 -20.77
C THR A 490 19.02 5.18 -20.50
N GLY A 491 18.54 5.23 -19.27
CA GLY A 491 17.32 5.95 -18.93
C GLY A 491 16.07 5.28 -19.52
N THR A 492 14.91 5.87 -19.29
CA THR A 492 13.62 5.38 -19.79
C THR A 492 13.32 5.78 -21.24
N ALA A 493 14.09 6.72 -21.79
CA ALA A 493 13.96 7.21 -23.17
C ALA A 493 15.37 7.39 -23.80
N PRO A 494 16.07 6.29 -24.14
CA PRO A 494 17.42 6.37 -24.67
C PRO A 494 17.50 7.13 -25.99
N SER A 495 18.50 8.03 -26.09
CA SER A 495 18.84 8.67 -27.37
C SER A 495 19.52 7.70 -28.34
N PRO A 496 19.55 7.97 -29.66
CA PRO A 496 20.27 7.14 -30.62
C PRO A 496 21.74 6.90 -30.22
N ALA A 497 22.45 7.92 -29.77
CA ALA A 497 23.83 7.82 -29.32
C ALA A 497 23.96 6.93 -28.05
N THR A 498 22.94 6.93 -27.17
CA THR A 498 22.91 6.04 -26.01
C THR A 498 22.68 4.59 -26.44
N VAL A 499 21.82 4.36 -27.42
CA VAL A 499 21.60 3.04 -28.03
C VAL A 499 22.88 2.52 -28.68
N ASP A 500 23.58 3.35 -29.48
CA ASP A 500 24.86 2.97 -30.13
C ASP A 500 25.91 2.56 -29.08
N ARG A 501 26.02 3.31 -28.00
CA ARG A 501 26.94 3.03 -26.90
C ARG A 501 26.60 1.70 -26.19
N ALA A 502 25.31 1.42 -25.99
CA ALA A 502 24.84 0.17 -25.38
C ALA A 502 25.14 -1.05 -26.27
N VAL A 503 24.91 -0.91 -27.59
CA VAL A 503 25.23 -1.96 -28.58
C VAL A 503 26.73 -2.22 -28.66
N ALA A 504 27.56 -1.16 -28.65
CA ALA A 504 29.01 -1.32 -28.62
C ALA A 504 29.49 -2.03 -27.35
N ALA A 505 28.95 -1.67 -26.17
CA ALA A 505 29.28 -2.32 -24.90
C ALA A 505 28.87 -3.81 -24.86
N ALA A 506 27.83 -4.20 -25.59
CA ALA A 506 27.40 -5.59 -25.69
C ALA A 506 28.45 -6.49 -26.34
N GLY A 507 29.29 -5.95 -27.25
CA GLY A 507 30.34 -6.70 -27.93
C GLY A 507 31.39 -7.35 -27.01
N ASP A 508 31.54 -6.88 -25.80
CA ASP A 508 32.46 -7.40 -24.78
C ASP A 508 31.79 -8.39 -23.78
N ALA A 509 30.49 -8.64 -23.94
CA ALA A 509 29.69 -9.48 -23.05
C ALA A 509 29.32 -10.82 -23.71
N ASP A 510 29.18 -11.87 -22.90
CA ASP A 510 28.71 -13.18 -23.35
C ASP A 510 27.18 -13.26 -23.37
N ALA A 511 26.50 -12.42 -22.58
CA ALA A 511 25.05 -12.24 -22.61
C ALA A 511 24.68 -10.84 -22.11
N VAL A 512 23.51 -10.35 -22.51
CA VAL A 512 22.94 -9.06 -22.12
C VAL A 512 21.71 -9.28 -21.26
N VAL A 513 21.62 -8.60 -20.13
CA VAL A 513 20.40 -8.49 -19.32
C VAL A 513 19.85 -7.07 -19.50
N VAL A 514 18.69 -6.92 -20.14
CA VAL A 514 18.11 -5.61 -20.42
C VAL A 514 16.90 -5.33 -19.52
N GLY A 515 16.99 -4.26 -18.71
CA GLY A 515 15.87 -3.75 -17.91
C GLY A 515 14.93 -2.90 -18.76
N THR A 516 13.64 -3.25 -18.81
CA THR A 516 12.61 -2.53 -19.57
C THR A 516 11.57 -1.88 -18.66
N TYR A 517 11.01 -0.75 -19.09
CA TYR A 517 10.11 0.06 -18.30
C TYR A 517 9.00 0.66 -19.17
N ASN A 518 7.79 0.09 -19.08
CA ASN A 518 6.59 0.55 -19.79
C ASN A 518 6.84 0.77 -21.31
N VAL A 519 7.35 -0.25 -21.98
CA VAL A 519 7.67 -0.18 -23.42
C VAL A 519 6.38 -0.12 -24.24
N THR A 520 6.31 0.87 -25.12
CA THR A 520 5.23 1.05 -26.11
C THR A 520 5.74 0.79 -27.52
N ALA A 521 4.85 0.77 -28.50
CA ALA A 521 5.20 0.59 -29.91
C ALA A 521 6.21 1.62 -30.44
N THR A 522 6.18 2.84 -29.90
CA THR A 522 7.03 3.98 -30.30
C THR A 522 8.20 4.25 -29.35
N SER A 523 8.36 3.42 -28.32
CA SER A 523 9.40 3.58 -27.30
C SER A 523 10.80 3.37 -27.87
N SER A 524 11.75 4.27 -27.61
CA SER A 524 13.15 4.09 -27.99
C SER A 524 13.83 2.91 -27.25
N GLN A 525 13.26 2.42 -26.15
CA GLN A 525 13.67 1.17 -25.51
C GLN A 525 13.44 -0.04 -26.42
N LYS A 526 12.35 -0.04 -27.24
CA LYS A 526 12.10 -1.08 -28.22
C LYS A 526 13.25 -1.13 -29.25
N THR A 527 13.63 0.02 -29.81
CA THR A 527 14.79 0.15 -30.70
C THR A 527 16.09 -0.36 -30.04
N LEU A 528 16.32 -0.04 -28.78
CA LEU A 528 17.46 -0.55 -28.01
C LEU A 528 17.47 -2.09 -28.00
N VAL A 529 16.35 -2.71 -27.62
CA VAL A 529 16.25 -4.18 -27.56
C VAL A 529 16.41 -4.82 -28.93
N GLU A 530 15.76 -4.29 -29.98
CA GLU A 530 15.89 -4.78 -31.37
C GLU A 530 17.34 -4.73 -31.84
N ARG A 531 18.07 -3.66 -31.55
CA ARG A 531 19.49 -3.51 -31.92
C ARG A 531 20.41 -4.44 -31.12
N LEU A 532 20.10 -4.68 -29.83
CA LEU A 532 20.83 -5.67 -29.03
C LEU A 532 20.61 -7.09 -29.58
N LEU A 533 19.37 -7.44 -29.94
CA LEU A 533 19.08 -8.74 -30.58
C LEU A 533 19.81 -8.93 -31.92
N ALA A 534 19.94 -7.86 -32.69
CA ALA A 534 20.65 -7.89 -34.00
C ALA A 534 22.16 -8.17 -33.86
N THR A 535 22.76 -8.07 -32.68
CA THR A 535 24.15 -8.44 -32.41
C THR A 535 24.36 -9.96 -32.40
N GLY A 536 23.28 -10.76 -32.24
CA GLY A 536 23.35 -12.20 -32.08
C GLY A 536 23.76 -12.67 -30.68
N ILE A 537 24.11 -11.76 -29.79
CA ILE A 537 24.42 -12.05 -28.37
C ILE A 537 23.13 -12.43 -27.64
N PRO A 538 23.13 -13.46 -26.77
CA PRO A 538 21.95 -13.79 -25.98
C PRO A 538 21.41 -12.61 -25.15
N VAL A 539 20.11 -12.29 -25.29
CA VAL A 539 19.45 -11.21 -24.57
C VAL A 539 18.38 -11.78 -23.65
N VAL A 540 18.45 -11.40 -22.37
CA VAL A 540 17.42 -11.64 -21.35
C VAL A 540 16.81 -10.30 -20.98
N ALA A 541 15.49 -10.15 -21.12
CA ALA A 541 14.78 -8.94 -20.70
C ALA A 541 14.17 -9.13 -19.30
N VAL A 542 14.16 -8.04 -18.52
CA VAL A 542 13.49 -7.95 -17.22
C VAL A 542 12.58 -6.73 -17.24
N ALA A 543 11.27 -6.96 -17.26
CA ALA A 543 10.30 -5.87 -17.05
C ALA A 543 10.37 -5.42 -15.58
N VAL A 544 10.91 -4.24 -15.35
CA VAL A 544 11.07 -3.69 -13.99
C VAL A 544 9.83 -2.95 -13.47
N ARG A 545 8.74 -2.92 -14.27
CA ARG A 545 7.45 -2.37 -13.86
C ARG A 545 6.31 -3.24 -14.42
N ASN A 546 5.49 -2.70 -15.32
CA ASN A 546 4.36 -3.44 -15.89
C ASN A 546 4.84 -4.66 -16.70
N PRO A 547 4.15 -5.81 -16.62
CA PRO A 547 4.56 -7.02 -17.35
C PRO A 547 4.23 -6.98 -18.85
N TYR A 548 3.58 -5.92 -19.33
CA TYR A 548 3.07 -5.79 -20.70
C TYR A 548 4.14 -5.56 -21.76
N ASP A 549 5.34 -5.14 -21.36
CA ASP A 549 6.47 -4.86 -22.25
C ASP A 549 6.81 -6.04 -23.17
N VAL A 550 6.60 -7.27 -22.71
CA VAL A 550 6.86 -8.49 -23.48
C VAL A 550 6.13 -8.53 -24.83
N ALA A 551 4.93 -7.94 -24.91
CA ALA A 551 4.14 -7.88 -26.14
C ALA A 551 4.79 -6.98 -27.20
N GLN A 552 5.62 -6.01 -26.79
CA GLN A 552 6.30 -5.06 -27.67
C GLN A 552 7.68 -5.55 -28.15
N LEU A 553 8.19 -6.64 -27.58
CA LEU A 553 9.57 -7.11 -27.71
C LEU A 553 9.66 -8.54 -28.29
N PRO A 554 9.11 -8.77 -29.52
CA PRO A 554 9.21 -10.07 -30.14
C PRO A 554 10.68 -10.46 -30.40
N GLY A 555 11.01 -11.74 -30.27
CA GLY A 555 12.36 -12.26 -30.48
C GLY A 555 13.25 -12.27 -29.24
N VAL A 556 12.83 -11.73 -28.12
CA VAL A 556 13.52 -11.90 -26.83
C VAL A 556 13.30 -13.33 -26.35
N ARG A 557 14.39 -14.09 -26.21
CA ARG A 557 14.35 -15.53 -25.90
C ARG A 557 14.27 -15.86 -24.42
N GLY A 558 14.64 -14.91 -23.52
CA GLY A 558 14.50 -15.02 -22.08
C GLY A 558 13.79 -13.78 -21.54
N TYR A 559 12.61 -13.92 -20.93
CA TYR A 559 11.85 -12.76 -20.45
C TYR A 559 11.28 -12.97 -19.04
N LEU A 560 11.62 -12.06 -18.13
CA LEU A 560 11.17 -12.05 -16.74
C LEU A 560 10.32 -10.79 -16.46
N ALA A 561 9.33 -10.94 -15.58
CA ALA A 561 8.62 -9.82 -14.97
C ALA A 561 8.93 -9.77 -13.47
N SER A 562 9.40 -8.60 -12.97
CA SER A 562 9.67 -8.33 -11.57
C SER A 562 8.60 -7.45 -10.91
N TYR A 563 7.76 -6.77 -11.70
CA TYR A 563 6.62 -5.92 -11.30
C TYR A 563 7.00 -4.65 -10.55
N SER A 564 8.23 -4.51 -10.06
CA SER A 564 8.82 -3.27 -9.56
C SER A 564 10.34 -3.33 -9.64
N TRP A 565 10.98 -2.21 -9.35
CA TRP A 565 12.44 -2.07 -9.31
C TRP A 565 12.99 -1.93 -7.89
N THR A 566 12.29 -2.48 -6.91
CA THR A 566 12.85 -2.56 -5.56
C THR A 566 14.04 -3.52 -5.54
N ASP A 567 15.00 -3.23 -4.66
CA ASP A 567 16.22 -4.03 -4.58
C ASP A 567 15.94 -5.52 -4.29
N VAL A 568 14.88 -5.82 -3.53
CA VAL A 568 14.52 -7.19 -3.17
C VAL A 568 14.00 -7.98 -4.37
N GLU A 569 13.21 -7.35 -5.24
CA GLU A 569 12.69 -7.98 -6.46
C GLU A 569 13.78 -8.15 -7.51
N LEU A 570 14.66 -7.16 -7.66
CA LEU A 570 15.78 -7.25 -8.60
C LEU A 570 16.80 -8.31 -8.17
N ARG A 571 17.07 -8.47 -6.86
CA ARG A 571 17.88 -9.59 -6.36
C ARG A 571 17.23 -10.94 -6.62
N ALA A 572 15.90 -11.03 -6.49
CA ALA A 572 15.16 -12.25 -6.81
C ALA A 572 15.24 -12.58 -8.31
N ALA A 573 15.06 -11.58 -9.19
CA ALA A 573 15.25 -11.73 -10.62
C ALA A 573 16.68 -12.21 -11.00
N ALA A 574 17.70 -11.63 -10.38
CA ALA A 574 19.10 -12.06 -10.55
C ALA A 574 19.30 -13.54 -10.16
N ARG A 575 18.70 -13.99 -9.05
CA ARG A 575 18.75 -15.40 -8.61
C ARG A 575 18.07 -16.34 -9.60
N VAL A 576 16.97 -15.91 -10.20
CA VAL A 576 16.31 -16.65 -11.29
C VAL A 576 17.22 -16.69 -12.53
N ILE A 577 17.80 -15.56 -12.96
CA ILE A 577 18.73 -15.54 -14.09
C ILE A 577 19.90 -16.50 -13.88
N ALA A 578 20.45 -16.53 -12.66
CA ALA A 578 21.59 -17.39 -12.28
C ALA A 578 21.21 -18.86 -11.98
N GLY A 579 19.93 -19.23 -11.95
CA GLY A 579 19.47 -20.57 -11.65
C GLY A 579 19.59 -21.00 -10.19
N THR A 580 19.86 -20.06 -9.27
CA THR A 580 19.92 -20.37 -7.81
C THR A 580 18.55 -20.48 -7.19
N VAL A 581 17.53 -19.91 -7.83
CA VAL A 581 16.11 -20.02 -7.48
C VAL A 581 15.31 -20.35 -8.76
N ARG A 582 14.38 -21.29 -8.66
CA ARG A 582 13.45 -21.59 -9.76
C ARG A 582 12.33 -20.56 -9.80
N PRO A 583 11.96 -20.02 -10.99
CA PRO A 583 10.83 -19.10 -11.11
C PRO A 583 9.53 -19.80 -10.74
N ARG A 584 8.70 -19.13 -9.94
CA ARG A 584 7.41 -19.64 -9.44
C ARG A 584 6.25 -18.69 -9.68
N GLY A 585 6.55 -17.42 -9.94
CA GLY A 585 5.54 -16.41 -10.22
C GLY A 585 4.65 -16.78 -11.40
N LYS A 586 3.39 -16.37 -11.31
CA LYS A 586 2.39 -16.51 -12.37
C LYS A 586 1.82 -15.13 -12.67
N LEU A 587 1.59 -14.83 -13.96
CA LEU A 587 0.99 -13.54 -14.33
C LEU A 587 -0.31 -13.29 -13.55
N PRO A 588 -0.41 -12.23 -12.78
CA PRO A 588 -1.64 -11.87 -12.07
C PRO A 588 -2.58 -11.01 -12.94
N VAL A 589 -2.17 -10.71 -14.16
CA VAL A 589 -2.94 -9.99 -15.19
C VAL A 589 -2.72 -10.67 -16.54
N PRO A 590 -3.68 -10.66 -17.48
CA PRO A 590 -3.44 -11.11 -18.86
C PRO A 590 -2.58 -10.08 -19.60
N VAL A 591 -1.79 -10.55 -20.55
CA VAL A 591 -1.02 -9.71 -21.49
C VAL A 591 -1.63 -9.85 -22.87
N GLN A 592 -2.10 -8.75 -23.44
CA GLN A 592 -2.66 -8.69 -24.79
C GLN A 592 -1.56 -8.64 -25.85
N ARG A 593 -1.89 -9.02 -27.07
CA ARG A 593 -1.00 -8.86 -28.22
C ARG A 593 -0.83 -7.38 -28.57
N ALA A 594 0.36 -7.00 -28.99
CA ALA A 594 0.62 -5.62 -29.40
C ALA A 594 -0.04 -5.24 -30.74
N ASP A 595 -0.23 -6.23 -31.66
CA ASP A 595 -0.84 -6.05 -32.96
C ASP A 595 -2.38 -6.19 -32.94
N ASP A 596 -2.94 -6.81 -31.90
CA ASP A 596 -4.37 -7.02 -31.74
C ASP A 596 -4.71 -7.08 -30.23
N PRO A 597 -5.02 -5.93 -29.59
CA PRO A 597 -5.33 -5.87 -28.15
C PRO A 597 -6.57 -6.67 -27.73
N ALA A 598 -7.43 -7.10 -28.66
CA ALA A 598 -8.56 -7.97 -28.34
C ALA A 598 -8.11 -9.44 -28.11
N ARG A 599 -6.89 -9.79 -28.48
CA ARG A 599 -6.35 -11.15 -28.34
C ARG A 599 -5.29 -11.22 -27.26
N VAL A 600 -5.44 -12.22 -26.39
CA VAL A 600 -4.48 -12.50 -25.31
C VAL A 600 -3.21 -13.15 -25.91
N LEU A 601 -2.05 -12.60 -25.56
CA LEU A 601 -0.74 -13.19 -25.85
C LEU A 601 -0.36 -14.20 -24.74
N TYR A 602 -0.46 -13.78 -23.49
CA TYR A 602 -0.25 -14.62 -22.32
C TYR A 602 -1.45 -14.51 -21.37
N PRO A 603 -2.12 -15.62 -21.05
CA PRO A 603 -3.28 -15.61 -20.18
C PRO A 603 -2.89 -15.35 -18.71
N LEU A 604 -3.87 -14.94 -17.92
CA LEU A 604 -3.79 -14.96 -16.46
C LEU A 604 -3.26 -16.34 -16.00
N GLY A 605 -2.34 -16.35 -15.04
CA GLY A 605 -1.71 -17.57 -14.52
C GLY A 605 -0.57 -18.13 -15.38
N HIS A 606 -0.24 -17.49 -16.52
CA HIS A 606 0.93 -17.89 -17.30
C HIS A 606 2.23 -17.67 -16.52
N GLY A 607 3.16 -18.59 -16.65
CA GLY A 607 4.49 -18.52 -16.09
C GLY A 607 5.20 -19.86 -16.25
N LEU A 608 6.45 -19.80 -16.68
CA LEU A 608 7.30 -20.96 -16.93
C LEU A 608 8.15 -21.32 -15.72
N SER A 609 8.75 -22.50 -15.73
CA SER A 609 9.78 -22.94 -14.80
C SER A 609 10.79 -23.79 -15.56
N TYR A 610 12.01 -23.94 -15.02
CA TYR A 610 13.07 -24.79 -15.55
C TYR A 610 13.58 -25.76 -14.49
#